data_7138b4e8da595b7d84dc0e9b3382ac74
#
_entry.id   7138b4e8da595b7d84dc0e9b3382ac74
#
_cell.length_a   1.000
_cell.length_b   1.000
_cell.length_c   1.000
_cell.angle_alpha   90.00
_cell.angle_beta   90.00
_cell.angle_gamma   90.00
#
_symmetry.space_group_name_H-M   'P 1'
#
loop_
_entity.id
_entity.type
_entity.pdbx_description
1 polymer ?
#
loop_
_entity_poly.entity_id
_entity_poly.type
_entity_poly.pdbx_seq_one_letter_code
_entity_poly.pdbx_strand_id
1 'polypeptide(L)'
;MLLLTTSSINPESIILNPVRYLLPGKKEYSEPSEIRIEKGKIVSIKKINSFSGKISYVLPGFCDANVTLSTDSLGGQKDRAGIFLSLRSFFAHGFTGILSVGDPAWVETLLKDAQRLKTVAPWVKKSGTPWIAKSSETKKLGNLPGYNVISSSQEAISNMKKKPTSPVHLFYRYQEGESFVFDGPFLYQLKKTADAEKIKLALSAFGDEFSILEGINAGIPILYHPIPEGIAERTSPGMFRNLIWGPMFSVYYYQKIAGTPEWETDLITMKEWSPYFAKNIAPEPEFAGKLTHIQEEDRKDAEQEYNSYLAFLRRQKNLSQGMLLSSGTGYLHVHPGIGGWKEMEILASALGNEETIRIATESTCSFIEAPHEGKIREDKPAFINIFAEDPLVDLKNLKSLRKIIAGEISYPPEKREPASSQKKRGKNERIRKRTL
;
A
#
# COMPACT_ATOMS: atom_id res chain seq x y z
N MET A 1 -12.48 -24.05 11.60
CA MET A 1 -13.12 -23.89 10.27
C MET A 1 -13.66 -22.46 10.21
N LEU A 2 -12.82 -21.49 9.78
CA LEU A 2 -13.23 -20.10 9.61
C LEU A 2 -14.22 -20.05 8.44
N LEU A 3 -15.44 -19.59 8.72
CA LEU A 3 -16.42 -19.24 7.71
C LEU A 3 -15.81 -18.18 6.79
N LEU A 4 -15.27 -18.64 5.68
CA LEU A 4 -15.02 -17.81 4.51
C LEU A 4 -16.40 -17.35 4.04
N THR A 5 -16.86 -16.21 4.53
CA THR A 5 -18.07 -15.58 4.02
C THR A 5 -17.86 -15.42 2.52
N THR A 6 -18.71 -16.10 1.77
CA THR A 6 -18.74 -16.17 0.33
C THR A 6 -18.61 -14.76 -0.26
N SER A 7 -17.53 -14.53 -1.01
CA SER A 7 -17.52 -13.48 -2.02
C SER A 7 -18.75 -13.70 -2.90
N SER A 8 -19.61 -12.71 -3.05
CA SER A 8 -20.60 -12.77 -4.10
C SER A 8 -19.84 -12.76 -5.43
N ILE A 9 -19.82 -13.89 -6.12
CA ILE A 9 -19.42 -13.93 -7.52
C ILE A 9 -20.30 -12.89 -8.22
N ASN A 10 -19.70 -11.96 -8.94
CA ASN A 10 -20.45 -10.92 -9.63
C ASN A 10 -21.53 -11.56 -10.52
N PRO A 11 -22.72 -10.99 -10.59
CA PRO A 11 -23.68 -11.32 -11.63
C PRO A 11 -22.99 -11.22 -12.99
N GLU A 12 -23.44 -11.98 -13.97
CA GLU A 12 -22.84 -12.01 -15.31
C GLU A 12 -22.64 -10.61 -15.92
N SER A 13 -23.44 -9.63 -15.49
CA SER A 13 -23.38 -8.24 -15.92
C SER A 13 -23.65 -7.28 -14.77
N ILE A 14 -22.84 -6.21 -14.64
CA ILE A 14 -23.04 -5.09 -13.73
C ILE A 14 -23.16 -3.82 -14.57
N ILE A 15 -24.17 -3.01 -14.26
CA ILE A 15 -24.35 -1.68 -14.85
C ILE A 15 -24.20 -0.63 -13.73
N LEU A 16 -23.28 0.30 -13.91
CA LEU A 16 -23.09 1.45 -13.04
C LEU A 16 -23.64 2.69 -13.74
N ASN A 17 -24.71 3.26 -13.20
CA ASN A 17 -25.44 4.38 -13.79
C ASN A 17 -26.26 5.13 -12.71
N PRO A 18 -26.16 6.47 -12.54
CA PRO A 18 -25.15 7.35 -13.18
C PRO A 18 -23.84 7.38 -12.41
N VAL A 19 -22.74 7.46 -13.14
CA VAL A 19 -21.40 7.61 -12.55
C VAL A 19 -20.60 8.70 -13.26
N ARG A 20 -19.62 9.27 -12.52
CA ARG A 20 -18.48 9.99 -13.08
C ARG A 20 -17.23 9.19 -12.78
N TYR A 21 -16.43 8.87 -13.76
CA TYR A 21 -15.20 8.11 -13.59
C TYR A 21 -13.97 8.96 -13.88
N LEU A 22 -12.86 8.69 -13.19
CA LEU A 22 -11.60 9.36 -13.41
C LEU A 22 -11.08 9.06 -14.82
N LEU A 23 -10.87 10.12 -15.61
CA LEU A 23 -10.38 10.00 -16.98
C LEU A 23 -8.91 9.57 -16.99
N PRO A 24 -8.53 8.54 -17.78
CA PRO A 24 -7.16 8.07 -17.87
C PRO A 24 -6.17 9.17 -18.25
N GLY A 25 -5.11 9.34 -17.46
CA GLY A 25 -4.09 10.39 -17.67
C GLY A 25 -4.56 11.81 -17.36
N LYS A 26 -5.75 11.97 -16.75
CA LYS A 26 -6.32 13.25 -16.37
C LYS A 26 -6.49 13.35 -14.86
N LYS A 27 -6.66 14.59 -14.38
CA LYS A 27 -6.97 14.89 -12.98
C LYS A 27 -8.42 15.33 -12.82
N GLU A 28 -9.29 14.83 -13.68
CA GLU A 28 -10.69 15.21 -13.76
C GLU A 28 -11.59 14.01 -14.07
N TYR A 29 -12.84 14.15 -13.71
CA TYR A 29 -13.86 13.15 -14.02
C TYR A 29 -14.46 13.33 -15.41
N SER A 30 -15.00 12.23 -15.93
CA SER A 30 -15.86 12.24 -17.11
C SER A 30 -17.15 13.03 -16.87
N GLU A 31 -17.83 13.36 -17.95
CA GLU A 31 -19.26 13.65 -17.92
C GLU A 31 -20.04 12.47 -17.33
N PRO A 32 -21.28 12.68 -16.85
CA PRO A 32 -22.12 11.57 -16.38
C PRO A 32 -22.18 10.45 -17.41
N SER A 33 -21.95 9.23 -16.94
CA SER A 33 -21.75 8.06 -17.79
C SER A 33 -22.40 6.81 -17.21
N GLU A 34 -22.61 5.84 -18.10
CA GLU A 34 -22.93 4.46 -17.76
C GLU A 34 -21.69 3.59 -18.04
N ILE A 35 -21.29 2.76 -17.07
CA ILE A 35 -20.23 1.76 -17.25
C ILE A 35 -20.86 0.38 -17.16
N ARG A 36 -20.66 -0.43 -18.19
CA ARG A 36 -21.09 -1.83 -18.23
C ARG A 36 -19.92 -2.78 -18.06
N ILE A 37 -20.05 -3.70 -17.12
CA ILE A 37 -19.04 -4.69 -16.78
C ILE A 37 -19.64 -6.08 -16.99
N GLU A 38 -18.96 -6.93 -17.77
CA GLU A 38 -19.35 -8.31 -18.02
C GLU A 38 -18.15 -9.22 -17.75
N LYS A 39 -18.36 -10.30 -16.99
CA LYS A 39 -17.31 -11.28 -16.65
C LYS A 39 -16.03 -10.60 -16.16
N GLY A 40 -16.20 -9.58 -15.32
CA GLY A 40 -15.07 -8.86 -14.71
C GLY A 40 -14.31 -7.90 -15.65
N LYS A 41 -14.82 -7.62 -16.86
CA LYS A 41 -14.23 -6.66 -17.82
C LYS A 41 -15.19 -5.51 -18.10
N ILE A 42 -14.64 -4.31 -18.31
CA ILE A 42 -15.40 -3.15 -18.76
C ILE A 42 -15.67 -3.33 -20.27
N VAL A 43 -16.92 -3.55 -20.64
CA VAL A 43 -17.30 -3.81 -22.03
C VAL A 43 -17.83 -2.57 -22.73
N SER A 44 -18.33 -1.58 -22.00
CA SER A 44 -18.69 -0.30 -22.58
C SER A 44 -18.70 0.83 -21.57
N ILE A 45 -18.39 2.05 -22.05
CA ILE A 45 -18.50 3.31 -21.31
C ILE A 45 -19.25 4.28 -22.19
N LYS A 46 -20.45 4.72 -21.76
CA LYS A 46 -21.31 5.59 -22.56
C LYS A 46 -21.66 6.86 -21.81
N LYS A 47 -21.48 8.02 -22.41
CA LYS A 47 -22.01 9.28 -21.89
C LYS A 47 -23.54 9.24 -21.88
N ILE A 48 -24.11 9.75 -20.80
CA ILE A 48 -25.58 9.87 -20.63
C ILE A 48 -25.96 11.34 -20.48
N ASN A 49 -27.01 11.73 -21.17
CA ASN A 49 -27.49 13.13 -21.15
C ASN A 49 -28.62 13.35 -20.14
N SER A 50 -29.30 12.30 -19.76
CA SER A 50 -30.38 12.35 -18.77
C SER A 50 -30.25 11.18 -17.78
N PHE A 51 -30.42 11.45 -16.50
CA PHE A 51 -30.37 10.45 -15.45
C PHE A 51 -31.23 10.90 -14.28
N SER A 52 -31.65 9.93 -13.47
CA SER A 52 -32.31 10.16 -12.19
C SER A 52 -31.45 9.58 -11.08
N GLY A 53 -31.44 10.25 -9.90
CA GLY A 53 -30.69 9.79 -8.74
C GLY A 53 -29.34 10.46 -8.54
N LYS A 54 -28.64 10.05 -7.47
CA LYS A 54 -27.36 10.62 -7.05
C LYS A 54 -26.24 10.00 -7.88
N ILE A 55 -25.35 10.85 -8.42
CA ILE A 55 -24.15 10.42 -9.12
C ILE A 55 -23.18 9.78 -8.12
N SER A 56 -22.56 8.68 -8.53
CA SER A 56 -21.43 8.08 -7.82
C SER A 56 -20.12 8.40 -8.54
N TYR A 57 -19.04 8.45 -7.78
CA TYR A 57 -17.70 8.73 -8.30
C TYR A 57 -16.91 7.43 -8.38
N VAL A 58 -16.27 7.20 -9.52
CA VAL A 58 -15.56 5.94 -9.78
C VAL A 58 -14.09 6.24 -10.03
N LEU A 59 -13.25 5.68 -9.16
CA LEU A 59 -11.80 5.70 -9.32
C LEU A 59 -11.30 4.30 -9.69
N PRO A 60 -10.14 4.20 -10.38
CA PRO A 60 -9.43 2.93 -10.44
C PRO A 60 -9.14 2.40 -9.03
N GLY A 61 -9.02 1.10 -8.89
CA GLY A 61 -8.52 0.52 -7.65
C GLY A 61 -7.12 1.04 -7.32
N PHE A 62 -6.86 1.28 -6.04
CA PHE A 62 -5.57 1.77 -5.56
C PHE A 62 -4.52 0.67 -5.55
N CYS A 63 -3.25 1.08 -5.65
CA CYS A 63 -2.11 0.19 -5.52
C CYS A 63 -1.13 0.68 -4.45
N ASP A 64 -0.42 -0.26 -3.81
CA ASP A 64 0.61 0.01 -2.81
C ASP A 64 1.91 -0.70 -3.20
N ALA A 65 3.00 0.06 -3.31
CA ALA A 65 4.28 -0.43 -3.84
C ALA A 65 5.25 -0.97 -2.78
N ASN A 66 4.87 -0.97 -1.51
CA ASN A 66 5.74 -1.53 -0.45
C ASN A 66 4.91 -2.07 0.72
N VAL A 67 4.73 -3.40 0.72
CA VAL A 67 3.95 -4.12 1.71
C VAL A 67 4.67 -5.39 2.11
N THR A 68 4.81 -5.67 3.40
CA THR A 68 5.22 -6.96 3.92
C THR A 68 4.02 -7.64 4.57
N LEU A 69 3.51 -8.69 3.95
CA LEU A 69 2.28 -9.37 4.40
C LEU A 69 2.50 -10.27 5.62
N SER A 70 3.72 -10.83 5.75
CA SER A 70 4.07 -11.79 6.79
C SER A 70 4.37 -11.18 8.15
N THR A 71 4.53 -9.86 8.23
CA THR A 71 4.74 -9.16 9.49
C THR A 71 3.49 -8.40 9.92
N ASP A 72 3.24 -8.35 11.23
CA ASP A 72 2.18 -7.52 11.79
C ASP A 72 2.69 -6.13 12.15
N SER A 73 1.78 -5.27 12.60
CA SER A 73 2.10 -3.89 13.02
C SER A 73 2.90 -3.80 14.32
N LEU A 74 3.26 -4.92 14.93
CA LEU A 74 4.06 -5.04 16.15
C LEU A 74 5.44 -5.63 15.88
N GLY A 75 5.75 -5.96 14.61
CA GLY A 75 6.97 -6.64 14.23
C GLY A 75 6.93 -8.17 14.44
N GLY A 76 5.76 -8.72 14.82
CA GLY A 76 5.54 -10.15 14.94
C GLY A 76 5.30 -10.80 13.58
N GLN A 77 5.47 -12.13 13.52
CA GLN A 77 5.14 -12.90 12.33
C GLN A 77 3.66 -13.29 12.30
N LYS A 78 3.00 -13.05 11.18
CA LYS A 78 1.64 -13.52 10.93
C LYS A 78 1.61 -14.98 10.51
N ASP A 79 0.61 -15.68 10.98
CA ASP A 79 0.22 -16.97 10.43
C ASP A 79 -0.55 -16.80 9.09
N ARG A 80 -0.97 -17.91 8.49
CA ARG A 80 -1.77 -17.90 7.24
C ARG A 80 -3.07 -17.11 7.39
N ALA A 81 -3.75 -17.24 8.53
CA ALA A 81 -4.99 -16.52 8.78
C ALA A 81 -4.76 -15.01 8.84
N GLY A 82 -3.74 -14.56 9.55
CA GLY A 82 -3.32 -13.17 9.63
C GLY A 82 -3.02 -12.54 8.27
N ILE A 83 -2.39 -13.29 7.35
CA ILE A 83 -2.14 -12.80 5.98
C ILE A 83 -3.45 -12.63 5.20
N PHE A 84 -4.36 -13.60 5.24
CA PHE A 84 -5.67 -13.44 4.61
C PHE A 84 -6.43 -12.24 5.16
N LEU A 85 -6.28 -11.97 6.45
CA LEU A 85 -6.86 -10.84 7.11
C LEU A 85 -6.28 -9.53 6.55
N SER A 86 -4.98 -9.48 6.39
CA SER A 86 -4.31 -8.31 5.79
C SER A 86 -4.77 -8.07 4.34
N LEU A 87 -4.84 -9.12 3.52
CA LEU A 87 -5.32 -9.02 2.14
C LEU A 87 -6.76 -8.49 2.07
N ARG A 88 -7.64 -8.97 2.95
CA ARG A 88 -9.02 -8.45 3.03
C ARG A 88 -9.07 -7.00 3.49
N SER A 89 -8.21 -6.61 4.44
CA SER A 89 -8.13 -5.23 4.90
C SER A 89 -7.70 -4.31 3.76
N PHE A 90 -6.65 -4.66 3.02
CA PHE A 90 -6.27 -3.90 1.82
C PHE A 90 -7.44 -3.72 0.86
N PHE A 91 -8.11 -4.83 0.54
CA PHE A 91 -9.22 -4.81 -0.39
C PHE A 91 -10.37 -3.93 0.12
N ALA A 92 -10.75 -4.05 1.40
CA ALA A 92 -11.81 -3.26 2.02
C ALA A 92 -11.54 -1.75 2.01
N HIS A 93 -10.27 -1.34 1.87
CA HIS A 93 -9.85 0.06 1.72
C HIS A 93 -9.61 0.48 0.26
N GLY A 94 -10.07 -0.35 -0.71
CA GLY A 94 -9.97 -0.03 -2.13
C GLY A 94 -8.61 -0.33 -2.77
N PHE A 95 -7.69 -0.98 -2.06
CA PHE A 95 -6.44 -1.43 -2.65
C PHE A 95 -6.66 -2.73 -3.42
N THR A 96 -6.52 -2.65 -4.73
CA THR A 96 -6.73 -3.79 -5.64
C THR A 96 -5.44 -4.37 -6.18
N GLY A 97 -4.30 -3.72 -5.93
CA GLY A 97 -2.97 -4.17 -6.28
C GLY A 97 -1.95 -3.86 -5.17
N ILE A 98 -1.04 -4.78 -4.88
CA ILE A 98 0.05 -4.55 -3.93
C ILE A 98 1.34 -5.20 -4.42
N LEU A 99 2.48 -4.59 -4.07
CA LEU A 99 3.81 -5.19 -4.20
C LEU A 99 4.24 -5.73 -2.84
N SER A 100 4.30 -7.06 -2.73
CA SER A 100 4.78 -7.75 -1.54
C SER A 100 6.31 -7.75 -1.52
N VAL A 101 6.90 -7.19 -0.46
CA VAL A 101 8.34 -7.02 -0.27
C VAL A 101 8.78 -7.78 0.99
N GLY A 102 9.79 -8.63 0.87
CA GLY A 102 10.36 -9.31 2.03
C GLY A 102 9.57 -10.50 2.56
N ASP A 103 8.55 -10.93 1.87
CA ASP A 103 7.76 -12.06 2.31
C ASP A 103 8.45 -13.41 2.03
N PRO A 104 8.42 -14.36 2.98
CA PRO A 104 9.01 -15.69 2.80
C PRO A 104 8.29 -16.50 1.71
N ALA A 105 8.96 -17.52 1.17
CA ALA A 105 8.49 -18.29 0.03
C ALA A 105 7.11 -18.96 0.24
N TRP A 106 6.76 -19.35 1.46
CA TRP A 106 5.47 -19.98 1.75
C TRP A 106 4.27 -19.03 1.54
N VAL A 107 4.49 -17.70 1.64
CA VAL A 107 3.45 -16.70 1.33
C VAL A 107 3.01 -16.81 -0.13
N GLU A 108 3.92 -17.10 -1.05
CA GLU A 108 3.58 -17.27 -2.46
C GLU A 108 2.58 -18.41 -2.69
N THR A 109 2.77 -19.53 -2.00
CA THR A 109 1.81 -20.66 -2.06
C THR A 109 0.44 -20.22 -1.57
N LEU A 110 0.40 -19.45 -0.48
CA LEU A 110 -0.83 -18.91 0.07
C LEU A 110 -1.55 -17.98 -0.91
N LEU A 111 -0.80 -17.11 -1.59
CA LEU A 111 -1.36 -16.20 -2.58
C LEU A 111 -1.93 -16.92 -3.80
N LYS A 112 -1.26 -17.99 -4.27
CA LYS A 112 -1.80 -18.87 -5.31
C LYS A 112 -3.10 -19.54 -4.88
N ASP A 113 -3.18 -20.00 -3.64
CA ASP A 113 -4.41 -20.57 -3.07
C ASP A 113 -5.52 -19.51 -2.97
N ALA A 114 -5.20 -18.28 -2.55
CA ALA A 114 -6.16 -17.19 -2.50
C ALA A 114 -6.78 -16.88 -3.88
N GLN A 115 -5.95 -16.84 -4.92
CA GLN A 115 -6.41 -16.67 -6.30
C GLN A 115 -7.29 -17.81 -6.77
N ARG A 116 -6.85 -19.05 -6.55
CA ARG A 116 -7.61 -20.25 -6.93
C ARG A 116 -8.98 -20.31 -6.27
N LEU A 117 -9.07 -19.90 -5.01
CA LEU A 117 -10.31 -19.89 -4.23
C LEU A 117 -11.17 -18.66 -4.50
N LYS A 118 -10.77 -17.76 -5.39
CA LYS A 118 -11.45 -16.48 -5.67
C LYS A 118 -11.79 -15.70 -4.37
N THR A 119 -10.85 -15.70 -3.44
CA THR A 119 -11.05 -14.96 -2.17
C THR A 119 -10.99 -13.47 -2.41
N VAL A 120 -11.65 -12.68 -1.55
CA VAL A 120 -11.56 -11.22 -1.57
C VAL A 120 -10.14 -10.81 -1.18
N ALA A 121 -9.34 -10.50 -2.19
CA ALA A 121 -7.94 -10.12 -2.04
C ALA A 121 -7.50 -9.23 -3.21
N PRO A 122 -6.54 -8.30 -3.01
CA PRO A 122 -5.91 -7.58 -4.10
C PRO A 122 -5.10 -8.53 -4.98
N TRP A 123 -4.80 -8.09 -6.19
CA TRP A 123 -3.75 -8.67 -7.00
C TRP A 123 -2.40 -8.41 -6.32
N VAL A 124 -1.56 -9.43 -6.20
CA VAL A 124 -0.27 -9.33 -5.51
C VAL A 124 0.86 -9.63 -6.47
N LYS A 125 1.73 -8.64 -6.69
CA LYS A 125 3.06 -8.85 -7.27
C LYS A 125 4.04 -9.11 -6.13
N LYS A 126 4.87 -10.14 -6.26
CA LYS A 126 5.93 -10.42 -5.30
C LYS A 126 7.25 -9.88 -5.82
N SER A 127 7.97 -9.12 -5.01
CA SER A 127 9.38 -8.83 -5.23
C SER A 127 10.25 -10.00 -4.77
N GLY A 128 11.54 -9.96 -5.12
CA GLY A 128 12.51 -10.87 -4.53
C GLY A 128 12.69 -10.64 -3.03
N THR A 129 13.34 -11.61 -2.38
CA THR A 129 13.76 -11.48 -0.99
C THR A 129 14.75 -10.31 -0.87
N PRO A 130 14.55 -9.35 0.06
CA PRO A 130 15.47 -8.25 0.25
C PRO A 130 16.87 -8.70 0.62
N TRP A 131 17.85 -7.95 0.15
CA TRP A 131 19.25 -8.17 0.44
C TRP A 131 19.70 -7.22 1.55
N ILE A 132 20.34 -7.76 2.55
CA ILE A 132 20.89 -7.01 3.68
C ILE A 132 22.38 -7.35 3.83
N ALA A 133 23.21 -6.35 4.05
CA ALA A 133 24.63 -6.56 4.32
C ALA A 133 24.82 -7.32 5.64
N LYS A 134 25.79 -8.26 5.66
CA LYS A 134 26.17 -8.94 6.89
C LYS A 134 26.86 -7.95 7.81
N SER A 135 26.33 -7.79 9.01
CA SER A 135 26.86 -6.93 10.06
C SER A 135 26.79 -7.62 11.42
N SER A 136 27.30 -6.96 12.46
CA SER A 136 27.16 -7.43 13.85
C SER A 136 25.68 -7.50 14.27
N GLU A 137 24.85 -6.56 13.81
CA GLU A 137 23.41 -6.55 14.08
C GLU A 137 22.67 -7.62 13.29
N THR A 138 23.02 -7.83 12.00
CA THR A 138 22.40 -8.89 11.20
C THR A 138 22.74 -10.29 11.70
N LYS A 139 23.86 -10.47 12.42
CA LYS A 139 24.14 -11.71 13.14
C LYS A 139 23.15 -11.95 14.28
N LYS A 140 22.68 -10.88 14.96
CA LYS A 140 21.66 -10.96 16.02
C LYS A 140 20.27 -11.18 15.42
N LEU A 141 20.02 -10.63 14.23
CA LEU A 141 18.81 -10.85 13.43
C LEU A 141 18.84 -12.23 12.75
N GLY A 142 19.93 -12.98 12.93
CA GLY A 142 20.32 -14.20 12.26
C GLY A 142 19.14 -15.14 12.00
N ASN A 143 18.94 -15.52 10.78
CA ASN A 143 17.86 -16.39 10.30
C ASN A 143 16.45 -15.76 10.30
N LEU A 144 16.32 -14.43 10.25
CA LEU A 144 15.02 -13.84 9.95
C LEU A 144 14.54 -14.40 8.61
N PRO A 145 13.49 -15.22 8.60
CA PRO A 145 12.92 -15.68 7.36
C PRO A 145 12.46 -14.44 6.58
N GLY A 146 12.99 -14.29 5.37
CA GLY A 146 12.58 -13.17 4.51
C GLY A 146 13.72 -12.23 4.09
N TYR A 147 14.98 -12.48 4.50
CA TYR A 147 16.14 -11.70 4.05
C TYR A 147 17.25 -12.58 3.49
N ASN A 148 17.93 -12.09 2.45
CA ASN A 148 19.19 -12.65 1.97
C ASN A 148 20.35 -11.87 2.60
N VAL A 149 21.08 -12.49 3.51
CA VAL A 149 22.27 -11.86 4.11
C VAL A 149 23.43 -11.99 3.14
N ILE A 150 23.94 -10.86 2.67
CA ILE A 150 25.05 -10.76 1.72
C ILE A 150 26.33 -10.52 2.49
N SER A 151 27.31 -11.44 2.32
CA SER A 151 28.58 -11.40 3.05
C SER A 151 29.72 -10.76 2.26
N SER A 152 29.59 -10.61 0.93
CA SER A 152 30.61 -10.01 0.08
C SER A 152 30.03 -9.47 -1.22
N SER A 153 30.76 -8.56 -1.84
CA SER A 153 30.43 -8.00 -3.17
C SER A 153 30.35 -9.10 -4.23
N GLN A 154 31.26 -10.08 -4.19
CA GLN A 154 31.29 -11.21 -5.12
C GLN A 154 30.04 -12.08 -5.00
N GLU A 155 29.57 -12.32 -3.77
CA GLU A 155 28.33 -13.05 -3.53
C GLU A 155 27.12 -12.31 -4.10
N ALA A 156 27.02 -11.00 -3.88
CA ALA A 156 25.93 -10.17 -4.41
C ALA A 156 25.90 -10.21 -5.94
N ILE A 157 27.04 -10.03 -6.59
CA ILE A 157 27.15 -10.09 -8.06
C ILE A 157 26.79 -11.49 -8.59
N SER A 158 27.26 -12.54 -7.92
CA SER A 158 26.91 -13.92 -8.28
C SER A 158 25.40 -14.18 -8.15
N ASN A 159 24.79 -13.69 -7.08
CA ASN A 159 23.35 -13.82 -6.86
C ASN A 159 22.54 -13.01 -7.89
N MET A 160 23.02 -11.83 -8.31
CA MET A 160 22.40 -11.03 -9.35
C MET A 160 22.36 -11.77 -10.70
N LYS A 161 23.45 -12.45 -11.06
CA LYS A 161 23.54 -13.26 -12.29
C LYS A 161 22.60 -14.47 -12.30
N LYS A 162 22.11 -14.92 -11.14
CA LYS A 162 21.07 -15.97 -11.04
C LYS A 162 19.66 -15.46 -11.35
N LYS A 163 19.53 -14.20 -11.77
CA LYS A 163 18.27 -13.54 -12.15
C LYS A 163 17.20 -13.61 -11.05
N PRO A 164 17.46 -13.00 -9.89
CA PRO A 164 16.46 -12.95 -8.82
C PRO A 164 15.20 -12.20 -9.26
N THR A 165 14.11 -12.39 -8.55
CA THR A 165 12.84 -11.68 -8.82
C THR A 165 13.05 -10.16 -8.71
N SER A 166 12.59 -9.43 -9.72
CA SER A 166 12.72 -7.97 -9.81
C SER A 166 11.48 -7.25 -9.26
N PRO A 167 11.61 -6.11 -8.57
CA PRO A 167 12.88 -5.49 -8.19
C PRO A 167 13.60 -6.23 -7.07
N VAL A 168 14.94 -6.14 -7.05
CA VAL A 168 15.76 -6.55 -5.91
C VAL A 168 15.85 -5.39 -4.94
N HIS A 169 15.44 -5.60 -3.72
CA HIS A 169 15.49 -4.59 -2.66
C HIS A 169 16.79 -4.73 -1.88
N LEU A 170 17.54 -3.63 -1.80
CA LEU A 170 18.72 -3.51 -0.97
C LEU A 170 18.33 -2.77 0.31
N PHE A 171 18.44 -3.42 1.46
CA PHE A 171 18.30 -2.77 2.75
C PHE A 171 19.67 -2.30 3.18
N TYR A 172 19.88 -1.00 3.10
CA TYR A 172 21.16 -0.37 3.36
C TYR A 172 20.99 0.79 4.33
N ARG A 173 21.68 0.67 5.45
CA ARG A 173 21.91 1.76 6.38
C ARG A 173 23.40 1.80 6.68
N TYR A 174 24.01 2.95 6.51
CA TYR A 174 25.40 3.14 6.87
C TYR A 174 25.62 2.87 8.35
N GLN A 175 26.68 2.12 8.67
CA GLN A 175 27.11 1.85 10.04
C GLN A 175 28.61 2.03 10.11
N GLU A 176 29.05 2.98 10.91
CA GLU A 176 30.47 3.23 11.13
C GLU A 176 31.14 2.02 11.80
N GLY A 177 32.31 1.63 11.29
CA GLY A 177 33.09 0.50 11.84
C GLY A 177 32.66 -0.90 11.38
N GLU A 178 31.67 -1.04 10.50
CA GLU A 178 31.30 -2.32 9.92
C GLU A 178 32.21 -2.69 8.73
N SER A 179 32.61 -3.97 8.68
CA SER A 179 33.57 -4.47 7.68
C SER A 179 33.00 -4.65 6.28
N PHE A 180 31.67 -4.66 6.13
CA PHE A 180 31.00 -4.77 4.85
C PHE A 180 29.82 -3.80 4.81
N VAL A 181 29.96 -2.81 3.98
CA VAL A 181 28.95 -1.78 3.72
C VAL A 181 28.64 -1.82 2.23
N PHE A 182 27.41 -1.57 1.83
CA PHE A 182 27.07 -1.32 0.43
C PHE A 182 27.58 0.08 0.03
N ASP A 183 28.93 0.22 -0.09
CA ASP A 183 29.54 1.48 -0.47
C ASP A 183 29.25 1.88 -1.92
N GLY A 184 29.50 3.15 -2.26
CA GLY A 184 29.21 3.69 -3.58
C GLY A 184 29.84 2.92 -4.74
N PRO A 185 31.15 2.57 -4.71
CA PRO A 185 31.78 1.75 -5.73
C PRO A 185 31.11 0.39 -5.91
N PHE A 186 30.73 -0.27 -4.83
CA PHE A 186 30.02 -1.54 -4.90
C PHE A 186 28.61 -1.38 -5.45
N LEU A 187 27.83 -0.39 -4.96
CA LEU A 187 26.49 -0.11 -5.45
C LEU A 187 26.50 0.20 -6.95
N TYR A 188 27.50 0.95 -7.44
CA TYR A 188 27.68 1.21 -8.86
C TYR A 188 27.94 -0.08 -9.66
N GLN A 189 28.82 -0.95 -9.18
CA GLN A 189 29.13 -2.23 -9.85
C GLN A 189 27.90 -3.16 -9.84
N LEU A 190 27.17 -3.21 -8.74
CA LEU A 190 25.96 -3.99 -8.62
C LEU A 190 24.87 -3.48 -9.58
N LYS A 191 24.71 -2.15 -9.67
CA LYS A 191 23.79 -1.51 -10.63
C LYS A 191 24.14 -1.87 -12.07
N LYS A 192 25.40 -1.78 -12.45
CA LYS A 192 25.87 -2.17 -13.79
C LYS A 192 25.56 -3.65 -14.10
N THR A 193 25.73 -4.54 -13.12
CA THR A 193 25.39 -5.97 -13.28
C THR A 193 23.88 -6.15 -13.40
N ALA A 194 23.10 -5.46 -12.58
CA ALA A 194 21.64 -5.53 -12.62
C ALA A 194 21.08 -5.05 -13.97
N ASP A 195 21.65 -3.99 -14.54
CA ASP A 195 21.25 -3.48 -15.86
C ASP A 195 21.54 -4.50 -16.97
N ALA A 196 22.71 -5.16 -16.94
CA ALA A 196 23.06 -6.21 -17.89
C ALA A 196 22.08 -7.40 -17.83
N GLU A 197 21.59 -7.73 -16.64
CA GLU A 197 20.61 -8.79 -16.40
C GLU A 197 19.16 -8.32 -16.50
N LYS A 198 18.91 -7.04 -16.80
CA LYS A 198 17.59 -6.39 -16.88
C LYS A 198 16.79 -6.46 -15.57
N ILE A 199 17.47 -6.38 -14.44
CA ILE A 199 16.92 -6.41 -13.10
C ILE A 199 16.85 -4.98 -12.56
N LYS A 200 15.70 -4.58 -12.00
CA LYS A 200 15.55 -3.31 -11.30
C LYS A 200 16.10 -3.44 -9.88
N LEU A 201 16.86 -2.45 -9.43
CA LEU A 201 17.27 -2.31 -8.04
C LEU A 201 16.41 -1.28 -7.33
N ALA A 202 16.07 -1.58 -6.09
CA ALA A 202 15.43 -0.66 -5.15
C ALA A 202 16.29 -0.56 -3.89
N LEU A 203 16.41 0.64 -3.34
CA LEU A 203 17.14 0.92 -2.12
C LEU A 203 16.17 1.33 -1.02
N SER A 204 16.26 0.68 0.14
CA SER A 204 15.62 1.07 1.39
C SER A 204 16.69 1.63 2.32
N ALA A 205 16.76 2.96 2.43
CA ALA A 205 17.83 3.68 3.12
C ALA A 205 17.45 4.18 4.52
N PHE A 206 16.21 3.95 4.96
CA PHE A 206 15.71 4.27 6.32
C PHE A 206 15.91 5.74 6.75
N GLY A 207 15.88 6.68 5.82
CA GLY A 207 16.12 8.09 6.09
C GLY A 207 17.59 8.46 6.28
N ASP A 208 18.51 7.52 6.21
CA ASP A 208 19.95 7.78 6.33
C ASP A 208 20.49 8.54 5.12
N GLU A 209 20.96 9.77 5.35
CA GLU A 209 21.42 10.69 4.29
C GLU A 209 22.57 10.10 3.48
N PHE A 210 23.53 9.47 4.14
CA PHE A 210 24.69 8.89 3.46
C PHE A 210 24.27 7.78 2.50
N SER A 211 23.46 6.83 2.97
CA SER A 211 22.95 5.72 2.16
C SER A 211 22.11 6.19 0.98
N ILE A 212 21.30 7.23 1.17
CA ILE A 212 20.50 7.85 0.10
C ILE A 212 21.41 8.42 -0.98
N LEU A 213 22.41 9.22 -0.59
CA LEU A 213 23.33 9.86 -1.52
C LEU A 213 24.17 8.82 -2.29
N GLU A 214 24.69 7.81 -1.62
CA GLU A 214 25.42 6.70 -2.23
C GLU A 214 24.55 5.96 -3.26
N GLY A 215 23.31 5.66 -2.92
CA GLY A 215 22.37 5.00 -3.83
C GLY A 215 22.04 5.84 -5.07
N ILE A 216 21.78 7.13 -4.89
CA ILE A 216 21.49 8.06 -5.99
C ILE A 216 22.73 8.21 -6.89
N ASN A 217 23.92 8.40 -6.31
CA ASN A 217 25.18 8.52 -7.05
C ASN A 217 25.52 7.24 -7.83
N ALA A 218 25.19 6.07 -7.28
CA ALA A 218 25.32 4.80 -7.97
C ALA A 218 24.28 4.58 -9.08
N GLY A 219 23.31 5.48 -9.22
CA GLY A 219 22.25 5.43 -10.23
C GLY A 219 21.16 4.42 -9.92
N ILE A 220 20.95 4.06 -8.65
CA ILE A 220 19.82 3.17 -8.25
C ILE A 220 18.51 3.90 -8.51
N PRO A 221 17.61 3.33 -9.34
CA PRO A 221 16.48 4.10 -9.86
C PRO A 221 15.30 4.18 -8.88
N ILE A 222 15.21 3.29 -7.88
CA ILE A 222 14.07 3.19 -6.96
C ILE A 222 14.57 3.39 -5.55
N LEU A 223 13.99 4.38 -4.85
CA LEU A 223 14.27 4.65 -3.45
C LEU A 223 12.99 4.48 -2.62
N TYR A 224 13.08 3.70 -1.58
CA TYR A 224 12.08 3.64 -0.52
C TYR A 224 12.57 4.40 0.73
N HIS A 225 11.63 4.82 1.56
CA HIS A 225 11.78 5.71 2.70
C HIS A 225 11.91 7.19 2.31
N PRO A 226 11.62 8.10 3.26
CA PRO A 226 11.66 9.52 3.03
C PRO A 226 13.09 10.04 2.80
N ILE A 227 13.16 11.21 2.20
CA ILE A 227 14.42 11.94 1.98
C ILE A 227 14.42 13.13 2.94
N PRO A 228 15.44 13.27 3.80
CA PRO A 228 15.59 14.41 4.69
C PRO A 228 15.80 15.74 3.94
N GLU A 229 15.31 16.84 4.50
CA GLU A 229 15.41 18.17 3.90
C GLU A 229 16.87 18.59 3.63
N GLY A 230 17.80 18.24 4.52
CA GLY A 230 19.22 18.55 4.39
C GLY A 230 19.87 18.00 3.12
N ILE A 231 19.34 16.93 2.52
CA ILE A 231 19.83 16.41 1.24
C ILE A 231 19.52 17.40 0.10
N ALA A 232 18.36 18.05 0.11
CA ALA A 232 17.99 19.01 -0.92
C ALA A 232 18.97 20.21 -1.02
N GLU A 233 19.60 20.55 0.09
CA GLU A 233 20.59 21.64 0.15
C GLU A 233 21.96 21.23 -0.42
N ARG A 234 22.27 19.93 -0.36
CA ARG A 234 23.56 19.36 -0.78
C ARG A 234 23.55 18.78 -2.19
N THR A 235 22.38 18.74 -2.82
CA THR A 235 22.20 18.10 -4.12
C THR A 235 21.62 19.04 -5.14
N SER A 236 21.98 18.84 -6.41
CA SER A 236 21.30 19.54 -7.49
C SER A 236 19.93 18.93 -7.78
N PRO A 237 18.91 19.75 -8.14
CA PRO A 237 17.59 19.22 -8.52
C PRO A 237 17.63 18.17 -9.63
N GLY A 238 18.67 18.15 -10.45
CA GLY A 238 18.86 17.16 -11.51
C GLY A 238 19.14 15.75 -11.03
N MET A 239 19.66 15.58 -9.82
CA MET A 239 19.97 14.27 -9.25
C MET A 239 18.73 13.40 -9.04
N PHE A 240 17.58 14.00 -8.80
CA PHE A 240 16.32 13.30 -8.54
C PHE A 240 15.48 13.09 -9.81
N ARG A 241 15.91 13.58 -10.98
CA ARG A 241 15.08 13.62 -12.20
C ARG A 241 14.51 12.26 -12.62
N ASN A 242 15.27 11.19 -12.42
CA ASN A 242 14.88 9.84 -12.83
C ASN A 242 14.57 8.94 -11.62
N LEU A 243 14.43 9.52 -10.45
CA LEU A 243 14.16 8.77 -9.23
C LEU A 243 12.69 8.32 -9.21
N ILE A 244 12.49 7.03 -8.99
CA ILE A 244 11.22 6.45 -8.58
C ILE A 244 11.22 6.40 -7.06
N TRP A 245 10.27 7.09 -6.42
CA TRP A 245 10.31 7.30 -4.99
C TRP A 245 9.04 6.81 -4.29
N GLY A 246 9.20 5.86 -3.37
CA GLY A 246 8.17 5.40 -2.43
C GLY A 246 8.45 5.90 -1.01
N PRO A 247 7.90 7.04 -0.58
CA PRO A 247 8.39 7.75 0.61
C PRO A 247 8.06 7.07 1.94
N MET A 248 6.99 6.29 2.05
CA MET A 248 6.60 5.58 3.28
C MET A 248 6.43 6.52 4.49
N PHE A 249 5.84 7.70 4.29
CA PHE A 249 5.60 8.69 5.36
C PHE A 249 4.73 8.16 6.49
N SER A 250 3.81 7.24 6.18
CA SER A 250 2.94 6.63 7.18
C SER A 250 3.72 5.89 8.27
N VAL A 251 4.88 5.29 7.93
CA VAL A 251 5.78 4.65 8.92
C VAL A 251 6.23 5.68 9.96
N TYR A 252 6.76 6.80 9.51
CA TYR A 252 7.30 7.86 10.38
C TYR A 252 6.21 8.63 11.10
N TYR A 253 5.05 8.81 10.46
CA TYR A 253 3.87 9.37 11.11
C TYR A 253 3.44 8.53 12.31
N TYR A 254 3.31 7.21 12.12
CA TYR A 254 2.91 6.32 13.22
C TYR A 254 3.97 6.17 14.30
N GLN A 255 5.26 6.24 13.96
CA GLN A 255 6.34 6.31 14.95
C GLN A 255 6.22 7.57 15.82
N LYS A 256 5.94 8.72 15.21
CA LYS A 256 5.76 9.99 15.91
C LYS A 256 4.59 9.98 16.90
N ILE A 257 3.45 9.40 16.50
CA ILE A 257 2.22 9.43 17.32
C ILE A 257 2.05 8.19 18.22
N ALA A 258 2.87 7.17 18.11
CA ALA A 258 2.72 5.92 18.85
C ALA A 258 2.60 6.17 20.36
N GLY A 259 1.57 5.60 20.99
CA GLY A 259 1.26 5.75 22.42
C GLY A 259 0.72 7.13 22.82
N THR A 260 0.34 7.99 21.90
CA THR A 260 -0.33 9.26 22.18
C THR A 260 -1.85 9.13 22.07
N PRO A 261 -2.65 10.09 22.64
CA PRO A 261 -4.09 10.15 22.42
C PRO A 261 -4.49 10.25 20.94
N GLU A 262 -3.65 10.86 20.09
CA GLU A 262 -3.87 10.92 18.65
C GLU A 262 -3.83 9.52 18.03
N TRP A 263 -2.89 8.69 18.42
CA TRP A 263 -2.80 7.30 17.99
C TRP A 263 -4.01 6.47 18.43
N GLU A 264 -4.49 6.67 19.67
CA GLU A 264 -5.71 6.03 20.15
C GLU A 264 -6.93 6.45 19.34
N THR A 265 -7.02 7.75 18.99
CA THR A 265 -8.10 8.29 18.14
C THR A 265 -8.06 7.70 16.75
N ASP A 266 -6.88 7.61 16.14
CA ASP A 266 -6.70 6.95 14.86
C ASP A 266 -7.13 5.47 14.92
N LEU A 267 -6.77 4.74 15.96
CA LEU A 267 -7.19 3.35 16.15
C LEU A 267 -8.72 3.21 16.31
N ILE A 268 -9.37 4.13 17.03
CA ILE A 268 -10.83 4.15 17.18
C ILE A 268 -11.48 4.40 15.82
N THR A 269 -11.00 5.37 15.08
CA THR A 269 -11.45 5.68 13.72
C THR A 269 -11.29 4.46 12.81
N MET A 270 -10.18 3.76 12.92
CA MET A 270 -9.92 2.52 12.21
C MET A 270 -10.91 1.41 12.55
N LYS A 271 -11.30 1.28 13.83
CA LYS A 271 -12.32 0.32 14.29
C LYS A 271 -13.68 0.58 13.66
N GLU A 272 -14.04 1.84 13.51
CA GLU A 272 -15.31 2.22 12.86
C GLU A 272 -15.33 1.89 11.37
N TRP A 273 -14.18 1.86 10.72
CA TRP A 273 -14.06 1.69 9.29
C TRP A 273 -13.89 0.25 8.84
N SER A 274 -13.33 -0.59 9.70
CA SER A 274 -13.18 -2.00 9.44
C SER A 274 -13.65 -2.81 10.65
N PRO A 275 -14.86 -3.40 10.59
CA PRO A 275 -15.34 -4.33 11.63
C PRO A 275 -14.40 -5.51 11.83
N TYR A 276 -13.56 -5.75 10.85
CA TYR A 276 -12.53 -6.75 10.85
C TYR A 276 -11.33 -6.35 11.71
N PHE A 277 -10.94 -5.09 11.63
CA PHE A 277 -9.90 -4.47 12.44
C PHE A 277 -10.24 -4.53 13.93
N ALA A 278 -11.48 -4.19 14.28
CA ALA A 278 -11.96 -4.17 15.66
C ALA A 278 -11.83 -5.52 16.38
N LYS A 279 -11.85 -6.63 15.63
CA LYS A 279 -11.82 -7.99 16.19
C LYS A 279 -10.42 -8.53 16.42
N ASN A 280 -9.42 -8.06 15.65
CA ASN A 280 -8.09 -8.63 15.63
C ASN A 280 -6.98 -7.66 16.04
N ILE A 281 -7.30 -6.37 16.21
CA ILE A 281 -6.33 -5.32 16.52
C ILE A 281 -6.84 -4.42 17.66
N ALA A 282 -7.90 -4.83 18.39
CA ALA A 282 -8.09 -4.26 19.70
C ALA A 282 -6.77 -4.53 20.44
N PRO A 283 -6.01 -3.48 20.84
CA PRO A 283 -4.79 -3.73 21.57
C PRO A 283 -5.17 -4.59 22.77
N GLU A 284 -4.61 -5.78 22.82
CA GLU A 284 -4.57 -6.48 24.09
C GLU A 284 -3.95 -5.52 25.10
N PRO A 285 -4.33 -5.58 26.39
CA PRO A 285 -3.74 -4.71 27.41
C PRO A 285 -2.19 -4.73 27.43
N GLU A 286 -1.57 -5.84 27.02
CA GLU A 286 -0.12 -5.96 26.81
C GLU A 286 0.42 -5.07 25.70
N PHE A 287 -0.39 -4.77 24.71
CA PHE A 287 0.01 -3.93 23.57
C PHE A 287 0.06 -2.44 23.96
N ALA A 288 -0.96 -1.97 24.65
CA ALA A 288 -0.97 -0.62 25.23
C ALA A 288 0.24 -0.41 26.16
N GLY A 289 0.60 -1.43 26.96
CA GLY A 289 1.76 -1.41 27.84
C GLY A 289 3.11 -1.29 27.10
N LYS A 290 3.29 -1.97 25.95
CA LYS A 290 4.53 -1.88 25.17
C LYS A 290 4.68 -0.54 24.43
N LEU A 291 3.58 0.11 24.08
CA LEU A 291 3.61 1.42 23.41
C LEU A 291 3.77 2.61 24.36
N THR A 292 3.40 2.44 25.63
CA THR A 292 3.58 3.49 26.65
C THR A 292 5.05 3.69 27.07
N HIS A 293 5.97 2.81 26.61
CA HIS A 293 7.39 2.91 26.93
C HIS A 293 8.24 3.68 25.90
N ILE A 294 7.62 4.29 24.88
CA ILE A 294 8.35 5.20 23.99
C ILE A 294 8.69 6.46 24.79
N GLN A 295 9.98 6.71 24.96
CA GLN A 295 10.45 7.89 25.70
C GLN A 295 10.05 9.18 24.97
N GLU A 296 9.83 10.25 25.73
CA GLU A 296 9.42 11.53 25.11
C GLU A 296 10.51 12.12 24.21
N GLU A 297 11.78 11.82 24.50
CA GLU A 297 12.91 12.17 23.62
C GLU A 297 12.81 11.49 22.26
N ASP A 298 12.58 10.18 22.22
CA ASP A 298 12.42 9.42 20.95
C ASP A 298 11.27 9.96 20.11
N ARG A 299 10.20 10.44 20.75
CA ARG A 299 9.07 11.07 20.04
C ARG A 299 9.41 12.42 19.44
N LYS A 300 10.17 13.24 20.17
CA LYS A 300 10.62 14.55 19.65
C LYS A 300 11.54 14.37 18.45
N ASP A 301 12.44 13.41 18.50
CA ASP A 301 13.31 13.06 17.38
C ASP A 301 12.50 12.58 16.18
N ALA A 302 11.55 11.65 16.39
CA ALA A 302 10.65 11.19 15.34
C ALA A 302 9.78 12.30 14.74
N GLU A 303 9.34 13.27 15.54
CA GLU A 303 8.61 14.44 15.06
C GLU A 303 9.50 15.38 14.23
N GLN A 304 10.71 15.62 14.66
CA GLN A 304 11.68 16.43 13.93
C GLN A 304 12.04 15.80 12.58
N GLU A 305 12.32 14.50 12.57
CA GLU A 305 12.57 13.74 11.34
C GLU A 305 11.38 13.81 10.38
N TYR A 306 10.18 13.52 10.88
CA TYR A 306 8.96 13.58 10.08
C TYR A 306 8.72 14.95 9.45
N ASN A 307 8.95 16.04 10.21
CA ASN A 307 8.81 17.40 9.71
C ASN A 307 9.86 17.73 8.64
N SER A 308 11.10 17.26 8.79
CA SER A 308 12.16 17.39 7.78
C SER A 308 11.77 16.68 6.47
N TYR A 309 11.24 15.48 6.55
CA TYR A 309 10.77 14.73 5.38
C TYR A 309 9.62 15.42 4.65
N LEU A 310 8.66 15.98 5.39
CA LEU A 310 7.57 16.75 4.78
C LEU A 310 8.05 18.05 4.14
N ALA A 311 9.04 18.72 4.73
CA ALA A 311 9.64 19.93 4.17
C ALA A 311 10.32 19.60 2.84
N PHE A 312 11.07 18.49 2.74
CA PHE A 312 11.63 18.01 1.48
C PHE A 312 10.54 17.80 0.42
N LEU A 313 9.47 17.08 0.74
CA LEU A 313 8.36 16.82 -0.19
C LEU A 313 7.74 18.12 -0.70
N ARG A 314 7.50 19.08 0.19
CA ARG A 314 6.89 20.37 -0.18
C ARG A 314 7.78 21.20 -1.11
N ARG A 315 9.11 21.12 -0.95
CA ARG A 315 10.08 21.79 -1.83
C ARG A 315 10.23 21.10 -3.18
N GLN A 316 10.13 19.76 -3.20
CA GLN A 316 10.42 18.93 -4.37
C GLN A 316 9.14 18.34 -5.02
N LYS A 317 8.08 19.16 -5.16
CA LYS A 317 6.78 18.71 -5.73
C LYS A 317 6.91 18.11 -7.13
N ASN A 318 7.91 18.49 -7.90
CA ASN A 318 8.19 17.93 -9.22
C ASN A 318 8.58 16.45 -9.19
N LEU A 319 9.02 15.92 -8.03
CA LEU A 319 9.29 14.49 -7.87
C LEU A 319 8.02 13.64 -7.89
N SER A 320 6.85 14.25 -7.76
CA SER A 320 5.57 13.52 -7.82
C SER A 320 5.39 12.69 -9.09
N GLN A 321 6.03 13.04 -10.19
CA GLN A 321 5.98 12.29 -11.44
C GLN A 321 6.56 10.88 -11.31
N GLY A 322 7.62 10.69 -10.53
CA GLY A 322 8.23 9.39 -10.22
C GLY A 322 7.75 8.79 -8.89
N MET A 323 6.77 9.40 -8.23
CA MET A 323 6.34 8.97 -6.91
C MET A 323 5.41 7.76 -6.97
N LEU A 324 5.58 6.88 -5.98
CA LEU A 324 4.73 5.71 -5.73
C LEU A 324 4.02 5.85 -4.40
N LEU A 325 2.80 5.35 -4.31
CA LEU A 325 2.18 5.11 -3.03
C LEU A 325 2.84 3.90 -2.38
N SER A 326 3.41 4.08 -1.21
CA SER A 326 4.15 3.07 -0.47
C SER A 326 3.84 3.20 1.02
N SER A 327 2.94 2.38 1.54
CA SER A 327 2.50 2.52 2.94
C SER A 327 3.52 2.02 3.96
N GLY A 328 4.42 1.12 3.55
CA GLY A 328 5.28 0.41 4.50
C GLY A 328 4.50 -0.52 5.43
N THR A 329 3.36 -1.03 4.99
CA THR A 329 2.62 -2.04 5.77
C THR A 329 3.51 -3.22 6.10
N GLY A 330 3.51 -3.63 7.38
CA GLY A 330 4.43 -4.63 7.93
C GLY A 330 5.61 -4.02 8.69
N TYR A 331 5.82 -2.70 8.61
CA TYR A 331 6.61 -1.94 9.56
C TYR A 331 5.80 -1.66 10.83
N LEU A 332 6.51 -1.32 11.92
CA LEU A 332 5.87 -1.04 13.21
C LEU A 332 4.76 0.00 13.07
N HIS A 333 3.63 -0.28 13.67
CA HIS A 333 2.43 0.57 13.75
C HIS A 333 1.68 0.81 12.45
N VAL A 334 2.16 0.30 11.30
CA VAL A 334 1.47 0.47 10.01
C VAL A 334 0.54 -0.69 9.72
N HIS A 335 -0.74 -0.40 9.60
CA HIS A 335 -1.78 -1.39 9.40
C HIS A 335 -2.20 -1.56 7.94
N PRO A 336 -2.56 -2.79 7.51
CA PRO A 336 -2.97 -3.07 6.13
C PRO A 336 -4.16 -2.22 5.68
N GLY A 337 -3.99 -1.55 4.53
CA GLY A 337 -5.00 -0.70 3.90
C GLY A 337 -5.10 0.70 4.52
N ILE A 338 -5.19 0.82 5.83
CA ILE A 338 -5.24 2.12 6.53
C ILE A 338 -3.92 2.86 6.39
N GLY A 339 -2.79 2.16 6.53
CA GLY A 339 -1.48 2.76 6.27
C GLY A 339 -1.42 3.42 4.89
N GLY A 340 -2.02 2.77 3.87
CA GLY A 340 -2.12 3.35 2.54
C GLY A 340 -3.00 4.61 2.47
N TRP A 341 -4.14 4.64 3.17
CA TRP A 341 -4.94 5.85 3.26
C TRP A 341 -4.23 6.97 4.02
N LYS A 342 -3.51 6.64 5.10
CA LYS A 342 -2.69 7.62 5.82
C LYS A 342 -1.58 8.18 4.93
N GLU A 343 -0.90 7.33 4.17
CA GLU A 343 0.09 7.78 3.17
C GLU A 343 -0.55 8.74 2.16
N MET A 344 -1.74 8.41 1.63
CA MET A 344 -2.47 9.30 0.73
C MET A 344 -2.82 10.64 1.42
N GLU A 345 -3.27 10.63 2.67
CA GLU A 345 -3.58 11.84 3.43
C GLU A 345 -2.34 12.75 3.58
N ILE A 346 -1.20 12.15 3.91
CA ILE A 346 0.06 12.89 4.05
C ILE A 346 0.51 13.46 2.70
N LEU A 347 0.50 12.66 1.64
CA LEU A 347 0.84 13.11 0.29
C LEU A 347 -0.09 14.24 -0.18
N ALA A 348 -1.40 14.14 0.08
CA ALA A 348 -2.37 15.15 -0.31
C ALA A 348 -2.13 16.49 0.37
N SER A 349 -1.63 16.50 1.61
CA SER A 349 -1.28 17.73 2.34
C SER A 349 -0.20 18.55 1.65
N ALA A 350 0.63 17.93 0.81
CA ALA A 350 1.71 18.59 0.10
C ALA A 350 1.46 18.75 -1.41
N LEU A 351 0.81 17.76 -2.04
CA LEU A 351 0.67 17.63 -3.49
C LEU A 351 -0.75 17.92 -3.99
N GLY A 352 -1.73 17.87 -3.09
CA GLY A 352 -3.16 17.95 -3.41
C GLY A 352 -3.78 16.58 -3.68
N ASN A 353 -5.13 16.52 -3.62
CA ASN A 353 -5.90 15.29 -3.73
C ASN A 353 -5.75 14.60 -5.09
N GLU A 354 -5.86 15.39 -6.17
CA GLU A 354 -5.80 14.88 -7.55
C GLU A 354 -4.48 14.18 -7.85
N GLU A 355 -3.35 14.82 -7.48
CA GLU A 355 -2.03 14.24 -7.70
C GLU A 355 -1.82 12.99 -6.86
N THR A 356 -2.29 13.01 -5.62
CA THR A 356 -2.22 11.85 -4.73
C THR A 356 -3.01 10.66 -5.28
N ILE A 357 -4.23 10.90 -5.79
CA ILE A 357 -5.03 9.84 -6.41
C ILE A 357 -4.33 9.31 -7.67
N ARG A 358 -3.72 10.18 -8.49
CA ARG A 358 -2.91 9.75 -9.65
C ARG A 358 -1.74 8.85 -9.22
N ILE A 359 -1.07 9.20 -8.13
CA ILE A 359 0.03 8.40 -7.56
C ILE A 359 -0.51 7.04 -7.10
N ALA A 360 -1.60 7.01 -6.33
CA ALA A 360 -2.19 5.79 -5.79
C ALA A 360 -2.79 4.87 -6.87
N THR A 361 -3.09 5.41 -8.04
CA THR A 361 -3.67 4.68 -9.17
C THR A 361 -2.63 4.50 -10.29
N GLU A 362 -2.56 5.41 -11.26
CA GLU A 362 -1.78 5.22 -12.48
C GLU A 362 -0.28 4.97 -12.22
N SER A 363 0.36 5.78 -11.37
CA SER A 363 1.79 5.63 -11.14
C SER A 363 2.13 4.30 -10.49
N THR A 364 1.49 4.02 -9.35
CA THR A 364 1.81 2.83 -8.56
C THR A 364 1.32 1.55 -9.23
N CYS A 365 0.11 1.53 -9.79
CA CYS A 365 -0.41 0.34 -10.44
C CYS A 365 0.38 -0.02 -11.70
N SER A 366 0.82 0.98 -12.49
CA SER A 366 1.70 0.74 -13.64
C SER A 366 3.07 0.24 -13.21
N PHE A 367 3.65 0.80 -12.14
CA PHE A 367 4.93 0.36 -11.61
C PHE A 367 4.92 -1.10 -11.17
N ILE A 368 3.89 -1.51 -10.44
CA ILE A 368 3.74 -2.90 -10.00
C ILE A 368 3.19 -3.82 -11.10
N GLU A 369 2.89 -3.30 -12.29
CA GLU A 369 2.34 -4.04 -13.44
C GLU A 369 0.97 -4.68 -13.11
N ALA A 370 0.12 -3.96 -12.35
CA ALA A 370 -1.23 -4.42 -12.04
C ALA A 370 -2.07 -4.54 -13.32
N PRO A 371 -2.98 -5.53 -13.43
CA PRO A 371 -3.72 -5.81 -14.67
C PRO A 371 -4.53 -4.66 -15.25
N HIS A 372 -4.94 -3.72 -14.39
CA HIS A 372 -5.73 -2.53 -14.78
C HIS A 372 -4.88 -1.27 -15.01
N GLU A 373 -3.57 -1.31 -14.75
CA GLU A 373 -2.64 -0.18 -14.92
C GLU A 373 -3.11 1.13 -14.23
N GLY A 374 -4.00 1.04 -13.24
CA GLY A 374 -4.60 2.19 -12.57
C GLY A 374 -5.54 3.03 -13.46
N LYS A 375 -6.18 2.44 -14.48
CA LYS A 375 -6.98 3.15 -15.48
C LYS A 375 -8.33 2.47 -15.71
N ILE A 376 -9.35 3.30 -15.95
CA ILE A 376 -10.70 2.85 -16.33
C ILE A 376 -10.80 2.96 -17.86
N ARG A 377 -10.85 1.82 -18.55
CA ARG A 377 -10.92 1.74 -20.02
C ARG A 377 -11.75 0.54 -20.46
N GLU A 378 -12.40 0.68 -21.61
CA GLU A 378 -13.03 -0.46 -22.28
C GLU A 378 -12.01 -1.56 -22.57
N ASP A 379 -12.46 -2.79 -22.61
CA ASP A 379 -11.70 -4.03 -22.82
C ASP A 379 -10.64 -4.37 -21.76
N LYS A 380 -10.55 -3.58 -20.68
CA LYS A 380 -9.65 -3.87 -19.55
C LYS A 380 -10.41 -4.53 -18.39
N PRO A 381 -9.71 -5.29 -17.55
CA PRO A 381 -10.30 -5.82 -16.31
C PRO A 381 -10.85 -4.69 -15.43
N ALA A 382 -12.03 -4.90 -14.87
CA ALA A 382 -12.67 -3.94 -13.98
C ALA A 382 -12.06 -4.02 -12.58
N PHE A 383 -11.16 -3.11 -12.27
CA PHE A 383 -10.62 -2.88 -10.92
C PHE A 383 -10.95 -1.46 -10.53
N ILE A 384 -12.06 -1.27 -9.84
CA ILE A 384 -12.64 0.04 -9.57
C ILE A 384 -13.20 0.17 -8.17
N ASN A 385 -13.10 1.37 -7.65
CA ASN A 385 -13.66 1.83 -6.38
C ASN A 385 -14.81 2.80 -6.64
N ILE A 386 -15.96 2.59 -6.01
CA ILE A 386 -17.18 3.38 -6.20
C ILE A 386 -17.48 4.14 -4.91
N PHE A 387 -17.48 5.47 -4.98
CA PHE A 387 -17.67 6.38 -3.87
C PHE A 387 -19.02 7.11 -3.98
N ALA A 388 -19.60 7.43 -2.81
CA ALA A 388 -20.79 8.26 -2.75
C ALA A 388 -20.51 9.75 -2.89
N GLU A 389 -19.30 10.15 -2.51
CA GLU A 389 -18.83 11.53 -2.48
C GLU A 389 -17.50 11.63 -3.18
N ASP A 390 -17.14 12.82 -3.66
CA ASP A 390 -16.01 13.04 -4.55
C ASP A 390 -14.66 13.06 -3.82
N PRO A 391 -13.78 12.05 -3.98
CA PRO A 391 -12.45 12.04 -3.39
C PRO A 391 -11.45 13.03 -4.00
N LEU A 392 -11.69 13.56 -5.21
CA LEU A 392 -10.82 14.60 -5.77
C LEU A 392 -11.04 15.95 -5.05
N VAL A 393 -12.27 16.23 -4.63
CA VAL A 393 -12.61 17.46 -3.90
C VAL A 393 -12.10 17.39 -2.45
N ASP A 394 -12.34 16.28 -1.77
CA ASP A 394 -11.84 16.05 -0.42
C ASP A 394 -11.45 14.58 -0.25
N LEU A 395 -10.19 14.35 0.08
CA LEU A 395 -9.68 12.98 0.27
C LEU A 395 -10.40 12.25 1.42
N LYS A 396 -10.96 12.96 2.39
CA LYS A 396 -11.80 12.36 3.45
C LYS A 396 -13.00 11.62 2.88
N ASN A 397 -13.39 11.90 1.65
CA ASN A 397 -14.45 11.21 0.94
C ASN A 397 -14.08 9.76 0.53
N LEU A 398 -12.82 9.33 0.72
CA LEU A 398 -12.47 7.90 0.68
C LEU A 398 -13.35 7.08 1.63
N LYS A 399 -13.80 7.68 2.74
CA LYS A 399 -14.73 7.08 3.71
C LYS A 399 -16.11 6.77 3.11
N SER A 400 -16.45 7.39 2.01
CA SER A 400 -17.73 7.17 1.32
C SER A 400 -17.68 5.98 0.34
N LEU A 401 -16.62 5.17 0.37
CA LEU A 401 -16.46 3.96 -0.44
C LEU A 401 -17.65 3.02 -0.23
N ARG A 402 -18.37 2.71 -1.30
CA ARG A 402 -19.58 1.90 -1.28
C ARG A 402 -19.40 0.51 -1.82
N LYS A 403 -18.58 0.40 -2.87
CA LYS A 403 -18.40 -0.85 -3.57
C LYS A 403 -17.02 -0.90 -4.23
N ILE A 404 -16.43 -2.07 -4.23
CA ILE A 404 -15.18 -2.38 -4.94
C ILE A 404 -15.50 -3.49 -5.91
N ILE A 405 -15.03 -3.36 -7.14
CA ILE A 405 -15.10 -4.41 -8.16
C ILE A 405 -13.65 -4.72 -8.55
N ALA A 406 -13.27 -5.99 -8.51
CA ALA A 406 -11.96 -6.47 -8.94
C ALA A 406 -12.13 -7.75 -9.77
N GLY A 407 -12.17 -7.57 -11.08
CA GLY A 407 -12.53 -8.65 -11.99
C GLY A 407 -13.93 -9.19 -11.70
N GLU A 408 -14.02 -10.50 -11.49
CA GLU A 408 -15.28 -11.17 -11.16
C GLU A 408 -15.72 -11.03 -9.68
N ILE A 409 -14.93 -10.36 -8.85
CA ILE A 409 -15.21 -10.19 -7.43
C ILE A 409 -15.81 -8.83 -7.18
N SER A 410 -16.93 -8.74 -6.46
CA SER A 410 -17.42 -7.49 -5.88
C SER A 410 -17.49 -7.59 -4.36
N TYR A 411 -17.14 -6.51 -3.72
CA TYR A 411 -17.15 -6.40 -2.28
C TYR A 411 -17.85 -5.13 -1.86
N PRO A 412 -19.02 -5.20 -1.24
CA PRO A 412 -19.57 -4.07 -0.51
C PRO A 412 -18.75 -3.93 0.76
N PRO A 413 -18.17 -2.75 1.07
CA PRO A 413 -17.71 -2.50 2.42
C PRO A 413 -18.88 -2.83 3.37
N GLU A 414 -18.65 -3.70 4.35
CA GLU A 414 -19.73 -4.16 5.25
C GLU A 414 -20.33 -2.96 5.96
N LYS A 415 -21.46 -2.46 5.48
CA LYS A 415 -22.32 -1.62 6.31
C LYS A 415 -22.96 -2.56 7.34
N ARG A 416 -22.53 -2.49 8.58
CA ARG A 416 -23.34 -3.05 9.66
C ARG A 416 -24.69 -2.33 9.66
N GLU A 417 -25.76 -3.02 9.29
CA GLU A 417 -27.08 -2.59 9.74
C GLU A 417 -27.02 -2.53 11.28
N PRO A 418 -27.45 -1.42 11.91
CA PRO A 418 -27.46 -1.35 13.35
C PRO A 418 -28.26 -2.54 13.90
N ALA A 419 -27.75 -3.17 14.96
CA ALA A 419 -28.32 -4.39 15.55
C ALA A 419 -29.82 -4.28 15.90
N SER A 420 -30.38 -3.07 15.91
CA SER A 420 -31.81 -2.76 16.08
C SER A 420 -32.67 -3.15 14.86
N SER A 421 -32.13 -3.21 13.64
CA SER A 421 -32.93 -3.55 12.46
C SER A 421 -33.11 -5.08 12.28
N GLN A 422 -32.16 -5.88 12.78
CA GLN A 422 -32.29 -7.34 12.74
C GLN A 422 -33.34 -7.89 13.69
N LYS A 423 -33.58 -7.21 14.83
CA LYS A 423 -34.66 -7.60 15.76
C LYS A 423 -36.07 -7.35 15.20
N LYS A 424 -36.25 -6.39 14.30
CA LYS A 424 -37.56 -6.11 13.67
C LYS A 424 -37.91 -7.09 12.56
N ARG A 425 -36.92 -7.57 11.77
CA ARG A 425 -37.17 -8.59 10.71
C ARG A 425 -37.56 -9.94 11.32
N GLY A 426 -36.87 -10.40 12.35
CA GLY A 426 -37.18 -11.68 13.00
C GLY A 426 -38.54 -11.69 13.75
N LYS A 427 -39.05 -10.53 14.16
CA LYS A 427 -40.40 -10.44 14.79
C LYS A 427 -41.51 -10.48 13.74
N ASN A 428 -41.31 -9.87 12.58
CA ASN A 428 -42.31 -9.86 11.51
C ASN A 428 -42.45 -11.21 10.80
N GLU A 429 -41.37 -11.99 10.69
CA GLU A 429 -41.47 -13.36 10.16
C GLU A 429 -42.13 -14.35 11.13
N ARG A 430 -41.97 -14.18 12.44
CA ARG A 430 -42.67 -15.02 13.43
C ARG A 430 -44.18 -14.72 13.54
N ILE A 431 -44.58 -13.50 13.19
CA ILE A 431 -46.02 -13.14 13.18
C ILE A 431 -46.69 -13.67 11.93
N ARG A 432 -46.00 -13.71 10.77
CA ARG A 432 -46.57 -14.30 9.53
C ARG A 432 -46.69 -15.83 9.53
N LYS A 433 -45.93 -16.55 10.38
CA LYS A 433 -46.01 -18.02 10.50
C LYS A 433 -47.06 -18.48 11.56
N ARG A 434 -47.75 -17.57 12.22
CA ARG A 434 -48.81 -17.91 13.16
C ARG A 434 -50.23 -17.58 12.67
N THR A 435 -50.37 -17.15 11.41
CA THR A 435 -51.65 -16.79 10.78
C THR A 435 -51.85 -17.53 9.44
N LEU A 436 -51.34 -18.75 9.34
CA LEU A 436 -51.71 -19.71 8.30
C LEU A 436 -52.04 -21.04 8.94
#